data_79025dcd4e43feca633a46c0053c97a2
#
_entry.id   79025dcd4e43feca633a46c0053c97a2
#
_cell.length_a   1.000
_cell.length_b   1.000
_cell.length_c   1.000
_cell.angle_alpha   90.00
_cell.angle_beta   90.00
_cell.angle_gamma   90.00
#
_symmetry.space_group_name_H-M   'P 1'
#
loop_
_entity.id
_entity.type
_entity.pdbx_description
1 polymer ?
#
loop_
_entity_poly.entity_id
_entity_poly.type
_entity_poly.pdbx_seq_one_letter_code
_entity_poly.pdbx_strand_id
1 'polypeptide(L)'
;MEQIILNILEALRHGENVDDKALVKLIHAEARREGADKRDLAKRRLLPFYQRVKREEPARWAGWNVDAELERRLLQVLRMKPRRTASGVATITVITKPWPCSGDCLFCPNDLRMPKSYLHAEPACARAEQNCFDPYLQVSARLTALSQMGHATDKIELIVLGGTWSDYPQGYQAWFMSELFRALNDDAVAGVAANPMLARPGISRAEAGRLLDDAPADALPPVVAERRERYRAAGIATDEAELATGVADEQGRVDAAVGGYNRAMRRLYGPGTPWGQVAEWQTATMEELERQQRINET
;
A
#
# COMPACT_ATOMS: atom_id res chain seq x y z
N MET A 1 13.91 5.99 20.04
CA MET A 1 12.61 5.28 19.87
C MET A 1 12.33 4.28 20.99
N GLU A 2 13.29 3.42 21.36
CA GLU A 2 13.11 2.45 22.45
C GLU A 2 12.67 3.10 23.75
N GLN A 3 13.34 4.16 24.16
CA GLN A 3 13.00 4.86 25.41
C GLN A 3 11.57 5.38 25.44
N ILE A 4 11.04 5.80 24.28
CA ILE A 4 9.62 6.21 24.19
C ILE A 4 8.71 5.02 24.49
N ILE A 5 9.00 3.85 23.93
CA ILE A 5 8.22 2.63 24.17
C ILE A 5 8.31 2.21 25.62
N LEU A 6 9.52 2.23 26.22
CA LEU A 6 9.72 1.91 27.63
C LEU A 6 8.95 2.86 28.55
N ASN A 7 8.97 4.15 28.27
CA ASN A 7 8.21 5.15 29.04
C ASN A 7 6.69 4.93 28.93
N ILE A 8 6.19 4.54 27.73
CA ILE A 8 4.78 4.18 27.55
C ILE A 8 4.45 2.93 28.37
N LEU A 9 5.29 1.89 28.31
CA LEU A 9 5.08 0.64 29.07
C LEU A 9 5.06 0.91 30.57
N GLU A 10 5.93 1.76 31.07
CA GLU A 10 5.99 2.16 32.49
C GLU A 10 4.70 2.87 32.91
N ALA A 11 4.27 3.88 32.16
CA ALA A 11 3.00 4.58 32.42
C ALA A 11 1.81 3.61 32.41
N LEU A 12 1.75 2.69 31.43
CA LEU A 12 0.69 1.69 31.36
C LEU A 12 0.69 0.70 32.54
N ARG A 13 1.86 0.32 33.09
CA ARG A 13 1.99 -0.51 34.31
C ARG A 13 1.45 0.20 35.53
N HIS A 14 1.66 1.50 35.64
CA HIS A 14 1.10 2.32 36.72
C HIS A 14 -0.38 2.66 36.53
N GLY A 15 -1.05 2.09 35.49
CA GLY A 15 -2.47 2.33 35.24
C GLY A 15 -2.79 3.68 34.61
N GLU A 16 -1.76 4.40 34.17
CA GLU A 16 -1.93 5.70 33.50
C GLU A 16 -2.52 5.53 32.09
N ASN A 17 -3.27 6.54 31.66
CA ASN A 17 -3.78 6.61 30.28
C ASN A 17 -2.83 7.47 29.42
N VAL A 18 -2.23 6.85 28.42
CA VAL A 18 -1.36 7.52 27.45
C VAL A 18 -2.17 7.90 26.22
N ASP A 19 -2.75 9.08 26.23
CA ASP A 19 -3.44 9.64 25.07
C ASP A 19 -2.46 10.22 24.02
N ASP A 20 -2.99 10.66 22.87
CA ASP A 20 -2.16 11.26 21.80
C ASP A 20 -1.37 12.51 22.28
N LYS A 21 -1.89 13.29 23.24
CA LYS A 21 -1.19 14.47 23.77
C LYS A 21 -0.02 14.05 24.65
N ALA A 22 -0.22 13.07 25.53
CA ALA A 22 0.83 12.50 26.36
C ALA A 22 1.93 11.87 25.49
N LEU A 23 1.57 11.10 24.45
CA LEU A 23 2.51 10.51 23.51
C LEU A 23 3.34 11.58 22.78
N VAL A 24 2.72 12.66 22.31
CA VAL A 24 3.44 13.76 21.64
C VAL A 24 4.44 14.42 22.61
N LYS A 25 4.08 14.57 23.89
CA LYS A 25 5.02 15.10 24.90
C LYS A 25 6.22 14.18 25.10
N LEU A 26 6.00 12.85 25.18
CA LEU A 26 7.09 11.86 25.29
C LEU A 26 8.02 11.92 24.06
N ILE A 27 7.47 11.97 22.85
CA ILE A 27 8.25 12.11 21.62
C ILE A 27 9.09 13.39 21.63
N HIS A 28 8.50 14.52 22.02
CA HIS A 28 9.21 15.79 22.05
C HIS A 28 10.28 15.86 23.15
N ALA A 29 10.04 15.22 24.29
CA ALA A 29 11.03 15.13 25.37
C ALA A 29 12.25 14.30 24.91
N GLU A 30 11.98 13.15 24.28
CA GLU A 30 13.04 12.27 23.80
C GLU A 30 13.83 12.90 22.64
N ALA A 31 13.16 13.56 21.69
CA ALA A 31 13.81 14.27 20.60
C ALA A 31 14.79 15.35 21.13
N ARG A 32 14.38 16.08 22.17
CA ARG A 32 15.26 17.08 22.84
C ARG A 32 16.43 16.42 23.53
N ARG A 33 16.19 15.27 24.21
CA ARG A 33 17.24 14.54 24.94
C ARG A 33 18.31 13.99 24.00
N GLU A 34 17.89 13.43 22.85
CA GLU A 34 18.78 12.83 21.86
C GLU A 34 19.34 13.84 20.83
N GLY A 35 18.86 15.09 20.82
CA GLY A 35 19.20 16.07 19.77
C GLY A 35 18.71 15.64 18.38
N ALA A 36 17.70 14.76 18.32
CA ALA A 36 17.19 14.16 17.10
C ALA A 36 16.04 14.96 16.47
N ASP A 37 15.84 14.83 15.15
CA ASP A 37 14.65 15.38 14.49
C ASP A 37 13.40 14.64 15.03
N LYS A 38 12.37 15.42 15.39
CA LYS A 38 11.06 14.90 15.82
C LYS A 38 10.41 13.99 14.79
N ARG A 39 10.74 14.16 13.51
CA ARG A 39 10.25 13.32 12.41
C ARG A 39 10.79 11.90 12.50
N ASP A 40 12.01 11.72 13.03
CA ASP A 40 12.64 10.41 13.20
C ASP A 40 12.03 9.62 14.35
N LEU A 41 11.47 10.29 15.34
CA LEU A 41 10.80 9.70 16.50
C LEU A 41 9.26 9.74 16.39
N ALA A 42 8.72 10.10 15.21
CA ALA A 42 7.29 10.28 15.03
C ALA A 42 6.49 9.00 15.33
N LYS A 43 5.25 9.15 15.86
CA LYS A 43 4.34 8.05 16.23
C LYS A 43 4.28 6.95 15.15
N ARG A 44 4.26 7.32 13.86
CA ARG A 44 4.20 6.38 12.74
C ARG A 44 5.37 5.39 12.67
N ARG A 45 6.50 5.70 13.31
CA ARG A 45 7.70 4.85 13.34
C ARG A 45 7.78 3.95 14.58
N LEU A 46 6.99 4.24 15.61
CA LEU A 46 7.06 3.51 16.88
C LEU A 46 6.53 2.09 16.75
N LEU A 47 5.40 1.89 16.08
CA LEU A 47 4.83 0.56 15.89
C LEU A 47 5.70 -0.34 15.00
N PRO A 48 6.16 0.09 13.82
CA PRO A 48 7.13 -0.69 13.04
C PRO A 48 8.41 -1.02 13.82
N PHE A 49 8.95 -0.08 14.60
CA PHE A 49 10.11 -0.33 15.47
C PHE A 49 9.81 -1.41 16.52
N TYR A 50 8.66 -1.34 17.21
CA TYR A 50 8.24 -2.33 18.19
C TYR A 50 8.13 -3.72 17.56
N GLN A 51 7.45 -3.83 16.43
CA GLN A 51 7.27 -5.09 15.70
C GLN A 51 8.61 -5.69 15.24
N ARG A 52 9.54 -4.86 14.76
CA ARG A 52 10.89 -5.27 14.39
C ARG A 52 11.64 -5.84 15.58
N VAL A 53 11.70 -5.13 16.71
CA VAL A 53 12.42 -5.61 17.90
C VAL A 53 11.82 -6.94 18.41
N LYS A 54 10.48 -7.05 18.42
CA LYS A 54 9.80 -8.29 18.83
C LYS A 54 10.17 -9.48 17.94
N ARG A 55 10.33 -9.27 16.63
CA ARG A 55 10.63 -10.31 15.64
C ARG A 55 12.11 -10.65 15.58
N GLU A 56 12.97 -9.63 15.52
CA GLU A 56 14.38 -9.77 15.18
C GLU A 56 15.29 -9.81 16.41
N GLU A 57 14.84 -9.24 17.54
CA GLU A 57 15.62 -9.12 18.77
C GLU A 57 14.84 -9.70 19.98
N PRO A 58 14.46 -11.00 19.95
CA PRO A 58 13.55 -11.57 20.97
C PRO A 58 14.11 -11.50 22.39
N ALA A 59 15.43 -11.58 22.59
CA ALA A 59 16.05 -11.39 23.90
C ALA A 59 15.90 -9.97 24.43
N ARG A 60 16.05 -8.95 23.57
CA ARG A 60 15.81 -7.55 23.91
C ARG A 60 14.34 -7.28 24.23
N TRP A 61 13.43 -7.82 23.41
CA TRP A 61 12.01 -7.71 23.66
C TRP A 61 11.59 -8.40 24.98
N ALA A 62 12.12 -9.58 25.27
CA ALA A 62 11.88 -10.26 26.55
C ALA A 62 12.31 -9.43 27.76
N GLY A 63 13.39 -8.67 27.65
CA GLY A 63 13.86 -7.73 28.68
C GLY A 63 12.86 -6.61 29.00
N TRP A 64 11.93 -6.32 28.10
CA TRP A 64 10.87 -5.33 28.36
C TRP A 64 9.72 -5.86 29.21
N ASN A 65 9.67 -7.17 29.52
CA ASN A 65 8.67 -7.82 30.38
C ASN A 65 7.23 -7.44 30.00
N VAL A 66 6.89 -7.62 28.72
CA VAL A 66 5.57 -7.27 28.15
C VAL A 66 4.69 -8.53 28.14
N ASP A 67 3.68 -8.57 29.00
CA ASP A 67 2.63 -9.57 28.96
C ASP A 67 1.58 -9.25 27.88
N ALA A 68 0.65 -10.21 27.62
CA ALA A 68 -0.33 -10.06 26.57
C ALA A 68 -1.29 -8.86 26.78
N GLU A 69 -1.65 -8.56 28.04
CA GLU A 69 -2.53 -7.43 28.35
C GLU A 69 -1.82 -6.09 28.16
N LEU A 70 -0.60 -5.99 28.63
CA LEU A 70 0.23 -4.81 28.47
C LEU A 70 0.55 -4.56 26.98
N GLU A 71 0.81 -5.64 26.23
CA GLU A 71 1.01 -5.55 24.77
C GLU A 71 -0.25 -5.02 24.08
N ARG A 72 -1.41 -5.55 24.41
CA ARG A 72 -2.69 -5.11 23.86
C ARG A 72 -2.90 -3.60 24.09
N ARG A 73 -2.62 -3.12 25.30
CA ARG A 73 -2.71 -1.69 25.66
C ARG A 73 -1.67 -0.85 24.91
N LEU A 74 -0.44 -1.30 24.82
CA LEU A 74 0.62 -0.64 24.05
C LEU A 74 0.22 -0.48 22.59
N LEU A 75 -0.25 -1.54 21.95
CA LEU A 75 -0.69 -1.52 20.55
C LEU A 75 -1.87 -0.55 20.32
N GLN A 76 -2.76 -0.40 21.29
CA GLN A 76 -3.82 0.62 21.24
C GLN A 76 -3.25 2.05 21.24
N VAL A 77 -2.25 2.34 22.07
CA VAL A 77 -1.57 3.64 22.11
C VAL A 77 -0.83 3.91 20.80
N LEU A 78 -0.13 2.91 20.25
CA LEU A 78 0.69 3.06 19.06
C LEU A 78 -0.15 3.11 17.76
N ARG A 79 -1.36 2.54 17.76
CA ARG A 79 -2.24 2.51 16.59
C ARG A 79 -2.52 3.91 16.05
N MET A 80 -2.39 4.08 14.75
CA MET A 80 -2.70 5.33 14.05
C MET A 80 -4.11 5.32 13.48
N LYS A 81 -4.85 6.44 13.64
CA LYS A 81 -6.20 6.61 13.07
C LYS A 81 -7.15 5.44 13.40
N PRO A 82 -7.37 5.09 14.67
CA PRO A 82 -8.05 3.87 15.09
C PRO A 82 -9.47 3.72 14.53
N ARG A 83 -10.14 4.83 14.19
CA ARG A 83 -11.50 4.80 13.62
C ARG A 83 -11.56 4.25 12.18
N ARG A 84 -10.42 4.17 11.47
CA ARG A 84 -10.39 3.80 10.04
C ARG A 84 -10.89 2.38 9.78
N THR A 85 -10.64 1.45 10.69
CA THR A 85 -11.05 0.04 10.62
C THR A 85 -11.90 -0.36 11.82
N ALA A 86 -12.66 0.59 12.39
CA ALA A 86 -13.52 0.33 13.55
C ALA A 86 -14.67 -0.63 13.25
N SER A 87 -15.05 -0.76 11.97
CA SER A 87 -16.02 -1.76 11.48
C SER A 87 -15.47 -3.18 11.39
N GLY A 88 -14.17 -3.39 11.63
CA GLY A 88 -13.50 -4.67 11.39
C GLY A 88 -13.15 -4.92 9.92
N VAL A 89 -13.35 -3.93 9.04
CA VAL A 89 -13.03 -4.04 7.61
C VAL A 89 -12.02 -2.96 7.23
N ALA A 90 -10.98 -3.33 6.50
CA ALA A 90 -10.00 -2.42 5.95
C ALA A 90 -10.31 -2.12 4.48
N THR A 91 -10.68 -0.89 4.17
CA THR A 91 -11.02 -0.47 2.82
C THR A 91 -9.76 -0.08 2.04
N ILE A 92 -9.58 -0.69 0.87
CA ILE A 92 -8.51 -0.39 -0.09
C ILE A 92 -9.14 0.11 -1.38
N THR A 93 -8.82 1.36 -1.74
CA THR A 93 -9.22 1.95 -3.01
C THR A 93 -8.06 1.89 -3.98
N VAL A 94 -8.33 1.35 -5.16
CA VAL A 94 -7.42 1.23 -6.30
C VAL A 94 -7.97 1.96 -7.52
N ILE A 95 -7.10 2.52 -8.34
CA ILE A 95 -7.46 3.29 -9.53
C ILE A 95 -6.91 2.57 -10.76
N THR A 96 -7.74 2.44 -11.80
CA THR A 96 -7.31 1.93 -13.11
C THR A 96 -6.40 2.92 -13.83
N LYS A 97 -5.62 2.46 -14.80
CA LYS A 97 -4.80 3.37 -15.62
C LYS A 97 -5.67 4.34 -16.43
N PRO A 98 -5.14 5.52 -16.82
CA PRO A 98 -5.78 6.36 -17.81
C PRO A 98 -6.06 5.55 -19.10
N TRP A 99 -7.24 5.74 -19.69
CA TRP A 99 -7.65 5.01 -20.90
C TRP A 99 -8.69 5.82 -21.67
N PRO A 100 -8.80 5.68 -23.01
CA PRO A 100 -9.87 6.30 -23.76
C PRO A 100 -11.25 5.92 -23.21
N CYS A 101 -12.16 6.87 -23.21
CA CYS A 101 -13.52 6.69 -22.70
C CYS A 101 -14.52 6.93 -23.82
N SER A 102 -15.52 6.05 -23.97
CA SER A 102 -16.61 6.20 -24.94
C SER A 102 -17.55 7.36 -24.61
N GLY A 103 -17.61 7.76 -23.31
CA GLY A 103 -18.42 8.87 -22.86
C GLY A 103 -17.76 10.23 -23.09
N ASP A 104 -18.58 11.20 -23.43
CA ASP A 104 -18.19 12.61 -23.55
C ASP A 104 -18.95 13.49 -22.57
N CYS A 105 -18.84 13.14 -21.28
CA CYS A 105 -19.57 13.77 -20.20
C CYS A 105 -19.02 15.18 -19.92
N LEU A 106 -19.89 16.17 -19.94
CA LEU A 106 -19.56 17.59 -19.70
C LEU A 106 -18.94 17.83 -18.31
N PHE A 107 -19.32 17.04 -17.31
CA PHE A 107 -18.85 17.21 -15.92
C PHE A 107 -17.56 16.45 -15.61
N CYS A 108 -17.07 15.60 -16.51
CA CYS A 108 -15.83 14.86 -16.28
C CYS A 108 -14.61 15.78 -16.46
N PRO A 109 -13.75 15.92 -15.45
CA PRO A 109 -12.45 16.51 -15.67
C PRO A 109 -11.61 15.62 -16.61
N ASN A 110 -10.71 16.23 -17.35
CA ASN A 110 -9.87 15.56 -18.33
C ASN A 110 -8.38 15.70 -17.95
N ASP A 111 -7.98 15.37 -16.75
CA ASP A 111 -6.56 15.30 -16.37
C ASP A 111 -5.90 14.13 -17.12
N LEU A 112 -4.94 14.45 -18.01
CA LEU A 112 -4.29 13.44 -18.86
C LEU A 112 -3.46 12.41 -18.10
N ARG A 113 -3.15 12.68 -16.84
CA ARG A 113 -2.43 11.76 -15.94
C ARG A 113 -3.36 10.73 -15.30
N MET A 114 -4.66 10.99 -15.33
CA MET A 114 -5.65 10.22 -14.58
C MET A 114 -6.69 9.60 -15.51
N PRO A 115 -7.34 8.51 -15.09
CA PRO A 115 -8.54 8.05 -15.79
C PRO A 115 -9.60 9.16 -15.75
N LYS A 116 -10.43 9.20 -16.76
CA LYS A 116 -11.48 10.22 -16.90
C LYS A 116 -12.34 10.27 -15.64
N SER A 117 -12.74 11.43 -15.20
CA SER A 117 -13.46 11.75 -13.94
C SER A 117 -12.59 11.99 -12.71
N TYR A 118 -11.29 11.80 -12.76
CA TYR A 118 -10.40 11.91 -11.61
C TYR A 118 -9.35 13.00 -11.82
N LEU A 119 -8.88 13.56 -10.71
CA LEU A 119 -7.83 14.57 -10.68
C LEU A 119 -6.59 14.05 -9.94
N HIS A 120 -5.42 14.40 -10.45
CA HIS A 120 -4.13 14.01 -9.88
C HIS A 120 -3.99 14.33 -8.37
N ALA A 121 -4.50 15.48 -7.92
CA ALA A 121 -4.39 15.89 -6.51
C ALA A 121 -5.24 15.05 -5.53
N GLU A 122 -6.12 14.18 -6.01
CA GLU A 122 -6.89 13.29 -5.16
C GLU A 122 -5.99 12.22 -4.52
N PRO A 123 -6.12 11.96 -3.21
CA PRO A 123 -5.18 11.06 -2.51
C PRO A 123 -5.12 9.63 -3.06
N ALA A 124 -6.21 9.11 -3.64
CA ALA A 124 -6.21 7.79 -4.26
C ALA A 124 -5.48 7.81 -5.61
N CYS A 125 -5.68 8.88 -6.39
CA CYS A 125 -5.05 9.08 -7.69
C CYS A 125 -3.54 9.26 -7.58
N ALA A 126 -3.07 10.12 -6.66
CA ALA A 126 -1.65 10.30 -6.40
C ALA A 126 -0.97 8.97 -6.00
N ARG A 127 -1.63 8.14 -5.18
CA ARG A 127 -1.09 6.81 -4.84
C ARG A 127 -1.08 5.85 -6.03
N ALA A 128 -2.10 5.89 -6.88
CA ALA A 128 -2.15 5.05 -8.07
C ALA A 128 -1.02 5.40 -9.04
N GLU A 129 -0.79 6.68 -9.27
CA GLU A 129 0.31 7.18 -10.09
C GLU A 129 1.68 6.74 -9.56
N GLN A 130 1.95 6.91 -8.25
CA GLN A 130 3.15 6.43 -7.57
C GLN A 130 3.35 4.90 -7.66
N ASN A 131 2.31 4.16 -7.95
CA ASN A 131 2.32 2.71 -8.15
C ASN A 131 2.05 2.33 -9.61
N CYS A 132 2.32 3.21 -10.58
CA CYS A 132 2.19 2.97 -12.02
C CYS A 132 0.81 2.46 -12.44
N PHE A 133 -0.25 2.79 -11.70
CA PHE A 133 -1.60 2.24 -11.86
C PHE A 133 -1.65 0.69 -11.85
N ASP A 134 -0.59 0.05 -11.36
CA ASP A 134 -0.53 -1.40 -11.21
C ASP A 134 -1.38 -1.84 -10.01
N PRO A 135 -2.38 -2.72 -10.18
CA PRO A 135 -3.28 -3.13 -9.11
C PRO A 135 -2.56 -3.86 -7.98
N TYR A 136 -1.58 -4.72 -8.31
CA TYR A 136 -0.78 -5.42 -7.31
C TYR A 136 0.01 -4.44 -6.44
N LEU A 137 0.72 -3.49 -7.07
CA LEU A 137 1.52 -2.49 -6.33
C LEU A 137 0.64 -1.59 -5.46
N GLN A 138 -0.54 -1.17 -5.95
CA GLN A 138 -1.47 -0.34 -5.19
C GLN A 138 -1.99 -1.07 -3.94
N VAL A 139 -2.39 -2.34 -4.07
CA VAL A 139 -2.88 -3.17 -2.95
C VAL A 139 -1.75 -3.42 -1.96
N SER A 140 -0.58 -3.90 -2.41
CA SER A 140 0.57 -4.19 -1.55
C SER A 140 1.03 -2.97 -0.75
N ALA A 141 1.17 -1.81 -1.40
CA ALA A 141 1.52 -0.56 -0.73
C ALA A 141 0.46 -0.17 0.32
N ARG A 142 -0.79 -0.47 0.05
CA ARG A 142 -1.89 -0.14 0.96
C ARG A 142 -1.98 -1.08 2.15
N LEU A 143 -1.78 -2.38 1.95
CA LEU A 143 -1.68 -3.39 3.00
C LEU A 143 -0.52 -3.09 3.94
N THR A 144 0.66 -2.83 3.37
CA THR A 144 1.85 -2.42 4.14
C THR A 144 1.57 -1.18 5.00
N ALA A 145 0.97 -0.14 4.41
CA ALA A 145 0.65 1.08 5.16
C ALA A 145 -0.39 0.84 6.27
N LEU A 146 -1.39 -0.01 6.05
CA LEU A 146 -2.40 -0.35 7.06
C LEU A 146 -1.76 -1.15 8.21
N SER A 147 -0.96 -2.16 7.90
CA SER A 147 -0.24 -2.96 8.89
C SER A 147 0.70 -2.11 9.75
N GLN A 148 1.51 -1.23 9.12
CA GLN A 148 2.40 -0.30 9.83
C GLN A 148 1.65 0.71 10.71
N MET A 149 0.39 1.00 10.40
CA MET A 149 -0.48 1.82 11.24
C MET A 149 -1.19 1.04 12.37
N GLY A 150 -1.02 -0.29 12.42
CA GLY A 150 -1.63 -1.17 13.41
C GLY A 150 -3.07 -1.57 13.12
N HIS A 151 -3.48 -1.53 11.86
CA HIS A 151 -4.79 -2.02 11.43
C HIS A 151 -4.74 -3.51 11.09
N ALA A 152 -5.80 -4.23 11.44
CA ALA A 152 -6.03 -5.58 10.94
C ALA A 152 -6.35 -5.54 9.43
N THR A 153 -5.80 -6.49 8.70
CA THR A 153 -5.96 -6.65 7.24
C THR A 153 -6.54 -8.00 6.84
N ASP A 154 -7.11 -8.70 7.80
CA ASP A 154 -7.77 -10.00 7.63
C ASP A 154 -9.09 -9.95 6.88
N LYS A 155 -9.74 -8.77 6.84
CA LYS A 155 -10.94 -8.53 6.04
C LYS A 155 -10.80 -7.25 5.23
N ILE A 156 -10.73 -7.38 3.92
CA ILE A 156 -10.52 -6.28 2.99
C ILE A 156 -11.79 -6.02 2.16
N GLU A 157 -12.14 -4.75 2.04
CA GLU A 157 -13.07 -4.25 1.04
C GLU A 157 -12.28 -3.56 -0.07
N LEU A 158 -12.35 -4.10 -1.29
CA LEU A 158 -11.73 -3.50 -2.47
C LEU A 158 -12.71 -2.56 -3.17
N ILE A 159 -12.31 -1.32 -3.39
CA ILE A 159 -13.05 -0.35 -4.19
C ILE A 159 -12.22 -0.04 -5.44
N VAL A 160 -12.72 -0.50 -6.59
CA VAL A 160 -12.11 -0.22 -7.90
C VAL A 160 -12.73 1.04 -8.47
N LEU A 161 -11.92 2.04 -8.73
CA LEU A 161 -12.29 3.30 -9.33
C LEU A 161 -11.55 3.50 -10.67
N GLY A 162 -12.10 4.35 -11.54
CA GLY A 162 -11.48 4.65 -12.83
C GLY A 162 -12.47 5.24 -13.82
N GLY A 163 -12.11 5.25 -15.10
CA GLY A 163 -13.03 5.60 -16.19
C GLY A 163 -14.11 4.53 -16.39
N THR A 164 -14.76 4.56 -17.55
CA THR A 164 -15.78 3.56 -17.91
C THR A 164 -15.13 2.18 -18.02
N TRP A 165 -15.51 1.28 -17.10
CA TRP A 165 -14.87 -0.06 -17.00
C TRP A 165 -14.96 -0.87 -18.30
N SER A 166 -16.11 -0.83 -18.97
CA SER A 166 -16.34 -1.55 -20.24
C SER A 166 -15.51 -1.04 -21.42
N ASP A 167 -14.87 0.12 -21.31
CA ASP A 167 -14.01 0.65 -22.36
C ASP A 167 -12.59 0.06 -22.33
N TYR A 168 -12.21 -0.59 -21.21
CA TYR A 168 -10.93 -1.29 -21.14
C TYR A 168 -10.99 -2.63 -21.86
N PRO A 169 -9.89 -3.05 -22.52
CA PRO A 169 -9.81 -4.39 -23.12
C PRO A 169 -10.11 -5.51 -22.11
N GLN A 170 -10.81 -6.56 -22.52
CA GLN A 170 -11.15 -7.68 -21.64
C GLN A 170 -9.92 -8.32 -20.97
N GLY A 171 -8.82 -8.48 -21.71
CA GLY A 171 -7.57 -8.98 -21.13
C GLY A 171 -7.03 -8.09 -20.03
N TYR A 172 -7.14 -6.76 -20.15
CA TYR A 172 -6.78 -5.83 -19.08
C TYR A 172 -7.72 -5.95 -17.88
N GLN A 173 -9.02 -6.06 -18.11
CA GLN A 173 -9.98 -6.23 -17.01
C GLN A 173 -9.68 -7.52 -16.22
N ALA A 174 -9.45 -8.64 -16.90
CA ALA A 174 -9.08 -9.90 -16.27
C ALA A 174 -7.75 -9.79 -15.51
N TRP A 175 -6.73 -9.17 -16.12
CA TRP A 175 -5.43 -8.92 -15.50
C TRP A 175 -5.55 -8.04 -14.26
N PHE A 176 -6.28 -6.93 -14.35
CA PHE A 176 -6.44 -6.00 -13.25
C PHE A 176 -7.06 -6.69 -12.02
N MET A 177 -8.15 -7.43 -12.22
CA MET A 177 -8.81 -8.15 -11.14
C MET A 177 -7.96 -9.31 -10.62
N SER A 178 -7.31 -10.08 -11.49
CA SER A 178 -6.41 -11.16 -11.11
C SER A 178 -5.26 -10.66 -10.21
N GLU A 179 -4.66 -9.52 -10.55
CA GLU A 179 -3.55 -8.97 -9.79
C GLU A 179 -3.97 -8.33 -8.46
N LEU A 180 -5.23 -7.85 -8.33
CA LEU A 180 -5.81 -7.47 -7.04
C LEU A 180 -5.88 -8.68 -6.09
N PHE A 181 -6.46 -9.79 -6.55
CA PHE A 181 -6.56 -11.02 -5.75
C PHE A 181 -5.18 -11.59 -5.43
N ARG A 182 -4.26 -11.58 -6.41
CA ARG A 182 -2.89 -12.04 -6.21
C ARG A 182 -2.19 -11.27 -5.09
N ALA A 183 -2.30 -9.95 -5.06
CA ALA A 183 -1.71 -9.14 -3.99
C ALA A 183 -2.29 -9.47 -2.61
N LEU A 184 -3.59 -9.73 -2.52
CA LEU A 184 -4.23 -10.18 -1.28
C LEU A 184 -3.79 -11.58 -0.87
N ASN A 185 -3.65 -12.51 -1.82
CA ASN A 185 -3.21 -13.87 -1.58
C ASN A 185 -1.75 -13.90 -1.08
N ASP A 186 -0.87 -13.13 -1.72
CA ASP A 186 0.54 -13.03 -1.33
C ASP A 186 0.69 -12.39 0.06
N ASP A 187 -0.11 -11.37 0.40
CA ASP A 187 -0.13 -10.77 1.74
C ASP A 187 -0.68 -11.73 2.79
N ALA A 188 -1.74 -12.48 2.46
CA ALA A 188 -2.28 -13.50 3.35
C ALA A 188 -1.25 -14.59 3.68
N VAL A 189 -0.44 -15.01 2.69
CA VAL A 189 0.69 -15.94 2.91
C VAL A 189 1.72 -15.32 3.85
N ALA A 190 2.09 -14.07 3.64
CA ALA A 190 3.01 -13.35 4.53
C ALA A 190 2.42 -13.17 5.94
N GLY A 191 1.12 -12.89 6.04
CA GLY A 191 0.41 -12.76 7.32
C GLY A 191 0.31 -14.08 8.08
N VAL A 192 0.11 -15.21 7.39
CA VAL A 192 0.13 -16.56 7.98
C VAL A 192 1.51 -16.90 8.53
N ALA A 193 2.56 -16.53 7.83
CA ALA A 193 3.92 -16.70 8.31
C ALA A 193 4.20 -15.93 9.61
N ALA A 194 3.59 -14.75 9.76
CA ALA A 194 3.67 -13.95 10.98
C ALA A 194 2.75 -14.45 12.12
N ASN A 195 1.71 -15.23 11.82
CA ASN A 195 0.76 -15.75 12.81
C ASN A 195 0.61 -17.29 12.71
N PRO A 196 1.30 -18.04 13.58
CA PRO A 196 1.31 -19.52 13.55
C PRO A 196 -0.05 -20.20 13.70
N MET A 197 -1.07 -19.49 14.18
CA MET A 197 -2.42 -20.06 14.37
C MET A 197 -3.26 -20.08 13.07
N LEU A 198 -2.77 -19.43 12.00
CA LEU A 198 -3.47 -19.33 10.72
C LEU A 198 -2.80 -20.16 9.61
N ALA A 199 -1.97 -21.16 9.96
CA ALA A 199 -1.26 -21.98 8.99
C ALA A 199 -2.22 -22.68 8.00
N ARG A 200 -2.16 -22.28 6.72
CA ARG A 200 -2.92 -22.93 5.64
C ARG A 200 -2.22 -24.19 5.15
N PRO A 201 -2.97 -25.22 4.67
CA PRO A 201 -2.38 -26.43 4.08
C PRO A 201 -1.58 -26.05 2.82
N GLY A 202 -0.30 -26.42 2.77
CA GLY A 202 0.54 -26.31 1.57
C GLY A 202 1.80 -25.45 1.70
N ILE A 203 1.93 -24.63 2.74
CA ILE A 203 3.17 -23.90 3.02
C ILE A 203 3.68 -24.32 4.38
N SER A 204 4.90 -24.88 4.44
CA SER A 204 5.49 -25.25 5.72
C SER A 204 5.90 -23.97 6.48
N ARG A 205 5.73 -23.99 7.81
CA ARG A 205 6.13 -22.88 8.70
C ARG A 205 7.61 -22.48 8.52
N ALA A 206 8.48 -23.44 8.18
CA ALA A 206 9.89 -23.21 7.92
C ALA A 206 10.15 -22.52 6.57
N GLU A 207 9.26 -22.69 5.61
CA GLU A 207 9.34 -22.08 4.27
C GLU A 207 8.80 -20.65 4.29
N ALA A 208 7.71 -20.42 4.99
CA ALA A 208 7.19 -19.10 5.24
C ALA A 208 8.13 -18.24 6.12
N GLY A 209 8.78 -18.84 7.13
CA GLY A 209 9.80 -18.18 7.95
C GLY A 209 11.01 -17.75 7.12
N ARG A 210 11.52 -18.61 6.24
CA ARG A 210 12.66 -18.29 5.37
C ARG A 210 12.39 -17.14 4.39
N LEU A 211 11.17 -17.01 3.89
CA LEU A 211 10.77 -15.92 3.01
C LEU A 211 10.73 -14.56 3.73
N LEU A 212 10.63 -14.57 5.06
CA LEU A 212 10.58 -13.34 5.90
C LEU A 212 11.93 -13.03 6.56
N ASP A 213 12.72 -14.06 6.89
CA ASP A 213 13.98 -13.92 7.64
C ASP A 213 15.11 -13.31 6.78
N ASP A 214 15.05 -13.43 5.46
CA ASP A 214 16.08 -12.95 4.53
C ASP A 214 15.84 -11.52 4.03
N ALA A 215 14.69 -10.91 4.31
CA ALA A 215 14.42 -9.55 3.88
C ALA A 215 14.67 -8.53 5.01
N PRO A 216 15.49 -7.47 4.78
CA PRO A 216 15.59 -6.36 5.70
C PRO A 216 14.19 -5.80 5.98
N ALA A 217 13.93 -5.35 7.22
CA ALA A 217 12.61 -4.86 7.64
C ALA A 217 12.05 -3.72 6.78
N ASP A 218 12.91 -3.05 6.02
CA ASP A 218 12.59 -1.96 5.10
C ASP A 218 12.66 -2.38 3.62
N ALA A 219 12.98 -3.64 3.33
CA ALA A 219 13.03 -4.13 1.94
C ALA A 219 11.62 -4.37 1.41
N LEU A 220 11.39 -3.90 0.19
CA LEU A 220 10.18 -4.22 -0.54
C LEU A 220 10.13 -5.73 -0.82
N PRO A 221 8.94 -6.38 -0.72
CA PRO A 221 8.80 -7.77 -1.15
C PRO A 221 9.42 -7.96 -2.54
N PRO A 222 10.11 -9.08 -2.82
CA PRO A 222 10.79 -9.32 -4.09
C PRO A 222 9.90 -9.06 -5.32
N VAL A 223 8.64 -9.48 -5.26
CA VAL A 223 7.66 -9.25 -6.35
C VAL A 223 7.39 -7.76 -6.57
N VAL A 224 7.34 -6.96 -5.51
CA VAL A 224 7.14 -5.50 -5.62
C VAL A 224 8.36 -4.84 -6.28
N ALA A 225 9.56 -5.25 -5.88
CA ALA A 225 10.81 -4.73 -6.46
C ALA A 225 10.92 -5.09 -7.95
N GLU A 226 10.67 -6.35 -8.31
CA GLU A 226 10.67 -6.84 -9.69
C GLU A 226 9.65 -6.09 -10.57
N ARG A 227 8.43 -5.89 -10.08
CA ARG A 227 7.39 -5.15 -10.81
C ARG A 227 7.80 -3.70 -11.05
N ARG A 228 8.32 -3.02 -10.04
CA ARG A 228 8.81 -1.64 -10.20
C ARG A 228 9.93 -1.55 -11.22
N GLU A 229 10.86 -2.49 -11.20
CA GLU A 229 11.94 -2.55 -12.18
C GLU A 229 11.42 -2.76 -13.60
N ARG A 230 10.41 -3.60 -13.78
CA ARG A 230 9.78 -3.81 -15.09
C ARG A 230 9.17 -2.52 -15.66
N TYR A 231 8.52 -1.70 -14.80
CA TYR A 231 8.02 -0.39 -15.22
C TYR A 231 9.15 0.58 -15.56
N ARG A 232 10.22 0.61 -14.77
CA ARG A 232 11.41 1.41 -15.07
C ARG A 232 12.06 1.03 -16.40
N ALA A 233 12.23 -0.26 -16.63
CA ALA A 233 12.79 -0.78 -17.88
C ALA A 233 11.96 -0.40 -19.09
N ALA A 234 10.65 -0.23 -18.94
CA ALA A 234 9.76 0.31 -19.98
C ALA A 234 9.79 1.85 -20.10
N GLY A 235 10.57 2.54 -19.26
CA GLY A 235 10.67 4.01 -19.28
C GLY A 235 9.55 4.72 -18.51
N ILE A 236 8.88 4.04 -17.57
CA ILE A 236 7.86 4.62 -16.70
C ILE A 236 8.51 5.06 -15.38
N ALA A 237 8.28 6.30 -14.96
CA ALA A 237 8.71 6.81 -13.67
C ALA A 237 8.08 5.99 -12.52
N THR A 238 8.89 5.60 -11.54
CA THR A 238 8.48 4.74 -10.41
C THR A 238 8.76 5.36 -9.05
N ASP A 239 9.35 6.53 -8.98
CA ASP A 239 9.61 7.26 -7.75
C ASP A 239 8.98 8.67 -7.76
N GLU A 240 8.84 9.23 -6.56
CA GLU A 240 8.15 10.51 -6.37
C GLU A 240 8.91 11.70 -7.01
N ALA A 241 10.23 11.63 -7.05
CA ALA A 241 11.07 12.66 -7.66
C ALA A 241 10.97 12.65 -9.18
N GLU A 242 10.98 11.46 -9.78
CA GLU A 242 10.77 11.28 -11.23
C GLU A 242 9.37 11.70 -11.66
N LEU A 243 8.34 11.33 -10.88
CA LEU A 243 6.96 11.73 -11.13
C LEU A 243 6.78 13.24 -11.04
N ALA A 244 7.46 13.89 -10.10
CA ALA A 244 7.41 15.33 -9.94
C ALA A 244 8.07 16.09 -11.13
N THR A 245 9.07 15.49 -11.76
CA THR A 245 9.81 16.12 -12.87
C THR A 245 9.24 15.79 -14.26
N GLY A 246 8.66 14.59 -14.41
CA GLY A 246 8.29 14.06 -15.74
C GLY A 246 6.91 14.47 -16.24
N VAL A 247 6.01 14.95 -15.38
CA VAL A 247 4.60 15.21 -15.76
C VAL A 247 4.16 16.63 -15.42
N ALA A 248 4.99 17.36 -14.77
CA ALA A 248 4.71 18.74 -14.37
C ALA A 248 4.88 19.74 -15.51
N ASP A 249 4.62 19.31 -16.72
CA ASP A 249 4.45 20.32 -17.70
C ASP A 249 3.08 20.96 -17.53
N GLU A 250 3.05 22.20 -17.89
CA GLU A 250 1.82 22.98 -17.94
C GLU A 250 0.74 22.36 -18.86
N GLN A 251 1.07 21.28 -19.57
CA GLN A 251 0.25 20.52 -20.49
C GLN A 251 -0.49 19.36 -19.83
N GLY A 252 -0.16 18.98 -18.60
CA GLY A 252 -1.05 18.21 -17.73
C GLY A 252 -2.36 18.96 -17.46
N ARG A 253 -2.44 20.22 -17.87
CA ARG A 253 -3.69 20.94 -18.02
C ARG A 253 -4.43 20.41 -19.24
N VAL A 254 -5.53 19.90 -18.94
CA VAL A 254 -6.62 19.52 -19.77
C VAL A 254 -6.82 20.47 -20.90
N ASP A 255 -6.61 20.02 -22.10
CA ASP A 255 -7.27 20.59 -23.23
C ASP A 255 -8.76 20.26 -23.09
N ALA A 256 -9.54 21.22 -22.62
CA ALA A 256 -10.98 21.09 -22.40
C ALA A 256 -11.76 20.87 -23.71
N ALA A 257 -11.07 20.80 -24.85
CA ALA A 257 -11.69 20.50 -26.12
C ALA A 257 -12.19 19.06 -26.16
N VAL A 258 -13.45 18.90 -26.52
CA VAL A 258 -14.14 17.64 -26.81
C VAL A 258 -13.22 16.72 -27.66
N GLY A 259 -12.96 15.50 -27.17
CA GLY A 259 -12.08 14.53 -27.82
C GLY A 259 -10.57 14.71 -27.62
N GLY A 260 -10.11 15.76 -26.94
CA GLY A 260 -8.68 15.97 -26.63
C GLY A 260 -8.10 14.88 -25.76
N TYR A 261 -8.78 14.53 -24.66
CA TYR A 261 -8.40 13.45 -23.75
C TYR A 261 -8.24 12.12 -24.49
N ASN A 262 -9.26 11.69 -25.22
CA ASN A 262 -9.23 10.41 -25.93
C ASN A 262 -8.12 10.34 -26.98
N ARG A 263 -7.83 11.46 -27.66
CA ARG A 263 -6.72 11.55 -28.63
C ARG A 263 -5.38 11.42 -27.93
N ALA A 264 -5.21 12.09 -26.78
CA ALA A 264 -4.01 11.98 -25.96
C ALA A 264 -3.80 10.54 -25.45
N MET A 265 -4.84 9.89 -24.94
CA MET A 265 -4.75 8.51 -24.48
C MET A 265 -4.37 7.54 -25.60
N ARG A 266 -4.96 7.65 -26.78
CA ARG A 266 -4.57 6.82 -27.94
C ARG A 266 -3.10 7.02 -28.36
N ARG A 267 -2.55 8.21 -28.19
CA ARG A 267 -1.12 8.46 -28.42
C ARG A 267 -0.26 7.87 -27.30
N LEU A 268 -0.65 8.07 -26.05
CA LEU A 268 0.09 7.61 -24.88
C LEU A 268 0.24 6.07 -24.85
N TYR A 269 -0.80 5.37 -25.25
CA TYR A 269 -0.84 3.89 -25.30
C TYR A 269 -0.62 3.32 -26.72
N GLY A 270 -0.14 4.14 -27.63
CA GLY A 270 0.17 3.76 -29.01
C GLY A 270 1.39 2.84 -29.12
N PRO A 271 1.56 2.17 -30.27
CA PRO A 271 2.73 1.34 -30.54
C PRO A 271 4.03 2.10 -30.37
N GLY A 272 5.02 1.47 -29.73
CA GLY A 272 6.37 2.04 -29.54
C GLY A 272 6.48 3.07 -28.42
N THR A 273 5.39 3.39 -27.71
CA THR A 273 5.46 4.22 -26.51
C THR A 273 5.74 3.38 -25.25
N PRO A 274 6.32 3.98 -24.17
CA PRO A 274 6.50 3.30 -22.90
C PRO A 274 5.20 2.64 -22.38
N TRP A 275 4.11 3.38 -22.36
CA TRP A 275 2.81 2.85 -21.91
C TRP A 275 2.18 1.87 -22.89
N GLY A 276 2.49 1.96 -24.18
CA GLY A 276 2.11 0.96 -25.18
C GLY A 276 2.76 -0.40 -24.88
N GLN A 277 4.06 -0.42 -24.60
CA GLN A 277 4.78 -1.64 -24.16
C GLN A 277 4.20 -2.19 -22.85
N VAL A 278 3.91 -1.33 -21.89
CA VAL A 278 3.25 -1.73 -20.63
C VAL A 278 1.89 -2.36 -20.90
N ALA A 279 1.11 -1.81 -21.80
CA ALA A 279 -0.22 -2.35 -22.13
C ALA A 279 -0.18 -3.77 -22.73
N GLU A 280 0.88 -4.12 -23.44
CA GLU A 280 1.05 -5.45 -24.05
C GLU A 280 1.14 -6.58 -23.01
N TRP A 281 1.74 -6.32 -21.84
CA TRP A 281 1.83 -7.32 -20.78
C TRP A 281 0.79 -7.17 -19.67
N GLN A 282 -0.03 -6.13 -19.71
CA GLN A 282 -1.17 -5.93 -18.79
C GLN A 282 -2.40 -6.69 -19.33
N THR A 283 -2.28 -8.01 -19.47
CA THR A 283 -3.35 -8.87 -19.97
C THR A 283 -3.32 -10.21 -19.23
N ALA A 284 -4.50 -10.78 -18.99
CA ALA A 284 -4.68 -12.13 -18.46
C ALA A 284 -5.93 -12.77 -19.05
N THR A 285 -6.06 -14.08 -18.86
CA THR A 285 -7.26 -14.85 -19.22
C THR A 285 -8.25 -14.88 -18.07
N MET A 286 -9.50 -15.20 -18.35
CA MET A 286 -10.51 -15.43 -17.31
C MET A 286 -10.15 -16.62 -16.43
N GLU A 287 -9.50 -17.64 -16.97
CA GLU A 287 -9.03 -18.80 -16.21
C GLU A 287 -8.00 -18.40 -15.12
N GLU A 288 -7.08 -17.49 -15.46
CA GLU A 288 -6.12 -16.95 -14.47
C GLU A 288 -6.84 -16.16 -13.37
N LEU A 289 -7.82 -15.34 -13.72
CA LEU A 289 -8.64 -14.63 -12.74
C LEU A 289 -9.36 -15.61 -11.80
N GLU A 290 -10.03 -16.60 -12.34
CA GLU A 290 -10.72 -17.62 -11.54
C GLU A 290 -9.77 -18.41 -10.64
N ARG A 291 -8.55 -18.67 -11.10
CA ARG A 291 -7.51 -19.31 -10.30
C ARG A 291 -7.16 -18.47 -9.08
N GLN A 292 -6.94 -17.17 -9.25
CA GLN A 292 -6.63 -16.27 -8.15
C GLN A 292 -7.81 -16.11 -7.18
N GLN A 293 -9.04 -16.07 -7.67
CA GLN A 293 -10.23 -16.03 -6.83
C GLN A 293 -10.34 -17.29 -5.97
N ARG A 294 -10.16 -18.49 -6.54
CA ARG A 294 -10.21 -19.76 -5.80
C ARG A 294 -9.18 -19.82 -4.67
N ILE A 295 -7.97 -19.24 -4.86
CA ILE A 295 -6.97 -19.16 -3.79
C ILE A 295 -7.47 -18.26 -2.66
N ASN A 296 -8.18 -17.18 -2.98
CA ASN A 296 -8.68 -16.24 -1.99
C ASN A 296 -9.86 -16.78 -1.17
N GLU A 297 -10.63 -17.71 -1.73
CA GLU A 297 -11.79 -18.34 -1.08
C GLU A 297 -11.40 -19.45 -0.09
N THR A 298 -10.19 -19.98 -0.14
CA THR A 298 -9.68 -21.05 0.71
C THR A 298 -8.89 -20.54 1.89
#